data_717b1929c69fd81963d4c59c7c120e11
#
_entry.id   717b1929c69fd81963d4c59c7c120e11
#
_cell.length_a   1.000
_cell.length_b   1.000
_cell.length_c   1.000
_cell.angle_alpha   90.00
_cell.angle_beta   90.00
_cell.angle_gamma   90.00
#
_symmetry.space_group_name_H-M   'P 1'
#
loop_
_entity.id
_entity.type
_entity.pdbx_description
1 polymer ?
#
loop_
_entity_poly.entity_id
_entity_poly.type
_entity_poly.pdbx_seq_one_letter_code
_entity_poly.pdbx_strand_id
1 'polypeptide(L)'
;KLHESDWPMSHDQIGDVIVVKIPPQISAFSKEIGNALLEQHSNARIICADNGVKGEFRVRDLTMIACNGLATTRTQVKENGNQFWVDPGAAYYSPRLANERSATIDCAANLSSTLGRKISVCDPYAGVGPALVPLAKRGDIIEAIFGSDLNPKAANLLELNLPGQWTGCIDARELSAELGECCDLLLVNLPHDFISHLPELLGLLLRGHEVVIRGWAILSLESLDNAEKQIRDVLSTCEIISLSIEPNRSYSPNDTYACIEVHLVIE
;
A
#
# COMPACT_ATOMS: atom_id res chain seq x y z
N LYS A 1 23.97 32.53 2.92
CA LYS A 1 23.32 32.09 1.68
C LYS A 1 23.61 30.60 1.51
N LEU A 2 22.58 29.78 1.31
CA LEU A 2 22.73 28.37 0.90
C LEU A 2 23.37 28.37 -0.49
N HIS A 3 24.31 27.44 -0.70
CA HIS A 3 24.84 27.18 -2.03
C HIS A 3 23.80 26.39 -2.82
N GLU A 4 23.70 26.61 -4.12
CA GLU A 4 22.71 25.98 -4.98
C GLU A 4 22.81 24.43 -4.96
N SER A 5 24.06 23.91 -4.80
CA SER A 5 24.34 22.48 -4.65
C SER A 5 23.79 21.84 -3.37
N ASP A 6 23.46 22.65 -2.36
CA ASP A 6 22.97 22.15 -1.07
C ASP A 6 21.44 22.11 -1.00
N TRP A 7 20.76 22.68 -2.01
CA TRP A 7 19.31 22.68 -2.11
C TRP A 7 18.76 21.27 -2.25
N PRO A 8 17.64 20.92 -1.55
CA PRO A 8 17.01 19.60 -1.70
C PRO A 8 16.57 19.36 -3.15
N MET A 9 17.19 18.37 -3.82
CA MET A 9 16.99 18.10 -5.26
C MET A 9 15.69 17.35 -5.56
N SER A 10 15.04 16.74 -4.55
CA SER A 10 13.84 15.94 -4.74
C SER A 10 12.89 16.08 -3.58
N HIS A 11 11.59 15.99 -3.88
CA HIS A 11 10.52 15.94 -2.90
C HIS A 11 9.40 15.03 -3.40
N ASP A 12 8.60 14.50 -2.48
CA ASP A 12 7.35 13.84 -2.80
C ASP A 12 6.20 14.85 -2.68
N GLN A 13 5.36 14.96 -3.70
CA GLN A 13 4.11 15.69 -3.62
C GLN A 13 2.94 14.73 -3.41
N ILE A 14 2.20 14.92 -2.33
CA ILE A 14 1.04 14.10 -1.94
C ILE A 14 -0.14 15.05 -1.78
N GLY A 15 -0.97 15.15 -2.81
CA GLY A 15 -2.02 16.17 -2.87
C GLY A 15 -1.44 17.59 -2.81
N ASP A 16 -1.82 18.35 -1.81
CA ASP A 16 -1.31 19.69 -1.51
C ASP A 16 -0.24 19.72 -0.41
N VAL A 17 0.32 18.54 -0.06
CA VAL A 17 1.42 18.38 0.89
C VAL A 17 2.70 18.04 0.15
N ILE A 18 3.76 18.81 0.36
CA ILE A 18 5.11 18.48 -0.11
C ILE A 18 5.92 17.94 1.05
N VAL A 19 6.56 16.80 0.81
CA VAL A 19 7.45 16.11 1.75
C VAL A 19 8.86 16.12 1.19
N VAL A 20 9.78 16.77 1.90
CA VAL A 20 11.15 16.99 1.44
C VAL A 20 12.16 16.48 2.48
N LYS A 21 13.17 15.77 2.03
CA LYS A 21 14.29 15.35 2.89
C LYS A 21 15.32 16.48 2.92
N ILE A 22 15.53 17.07 4.11
CA ILE A 22 16.50 18.14 4.31
C ILE A 22 17.81 17.54 4.80
N PRO A 23 18.94 17.75 4.09
CA PRO A 23 20.25 17.33 4.55
C PRO A 23 20.60 17.96 5.91
N PRO A 24 21.27 17.23 6.84
CA PRO A 24 21.60 17.74 8.16
C PRO A 24 22.36 19.05 8.15
N GLN A 25 23.24 19.25 7.15
CA GLN A 25 24.11 20.43 7.00
C GLN A 25 23.33 21.72 6.80
N ILE A 26 22.09 21.65 6.27
CA ILE A 26 21.22 22.81 5.98
C ILE A 26 19.96 22.82 6.83
N SER A 27 19.84 21.95 7.83
CA SER A 27 18.66 21.84 8.69
C SER A 27 18.30 23.14 9.43
N ALA A 28 19.32 23.98 9.73
CA ALA A 28 19.11 25.30 10.32
C ALA A 28 18.30 26.26 9.41
N PHE A 29 18.20 25.98 8.11
CA PHE A 29 17.47 26.78 7.12
C PHE A 29 16.13 26.16 6.72
N SER A 30 15.60 25.21 7.52
CA SER A 30 14.37 24.47 7.17
C SER A 30 13.17 25.40 6.90
N LYS A 31 13.02 26.47 7.64
CA LYS A 31 11.93 27.44 7.44
C LYS A 31 12.07 28.22 6.13
N GLU A 32 13.28 28.66 5.82
CA GLU A 32 13.58 29.36 4.57
C GLU A 32 13.36 28.45 3.35
N ILE A 33 13.80 27.19 3.45
CA ILE A 33 13.57 26.16 2.43
C ILE A 33 12.05 25.94 2.28
N GLY A 34 11.33 25.77 3.37
CA GLY A 34 9.88 25.57 3.36
C GLY A 34 9.13 26.73 2.69
N ASN A 35 9.46 27.97 3.02
CA ASN A 35 8.83 29.16 2.43
C ASN A 35 9.16 29.26 0.92
N ALA A 36 10.40 29.02 0.51
CA ALA A 36 10.78 29.03 -0.91
C ALA A 36 10.07 27.94 -1.70
N LEU A 37 9.86 26.74 -1.12
CA LEU A 37 9.09 25.66 -1.76
C LEU A 37 7.60 26.05 -1.87
N LEU A 38 7.00 26.73 -0.88
CA LEU A 38 5.64 27.23 -0.99
C LEU A 38 5.49 28.29 -2.09
N GLU A 39 6.46 29.16 -2.25
CA GLU A 39 6.48 30.15 -3.34
C GLU A 39 6.63 29.51 -4.71
N GLN A 40 7.46 28.46 -4.81
CA GLN A 40 7.72 27.73 -6.05
C GLN A 40 6.52 26.85 -6.46
N HIS A 41 5.78 26.29 -5.49
CA HIS A 41 4.68 25.36 -5.70
C HIS A 41 3.36 25.98 -5.25
N SER A 42 2.72 26.77 -6.10
CA SER A 42 1.50 27.54 -5.78
C SER A 42 0.29 26.67 -5.37
N ASN A 43 0.30 25.37 -5.70
CA ASN A 43 -0.71 24.39 -5.32
C ASN A 43 -0.39 23.66 -4.02
N ALA A 44 0.76 23.90 -3.42
CA ALA A 44 1.11 23.35 -2.12
C ALA A 44 0.54 24.19 -0.98
N ARG A 45 -0.05 23.51 0.01
CA ARG A 45 -0.54 24.11 1.24
C ARG A 45 0.44 23.95 2.39
N ILE A 46 1.16 22.83 2.42
CA ILE A 46 2.09 22.48 3.49
C ILE A 46 3.38 21.93 2.92
N ILE A 47 4.50 22.32 3.53
CA ILE A 47 5.80 21.73 3.32
C ILE A 47 6.24 21.07 4.62
N CYS A 48 6.59 19.77 4.55
CA CYS A 48 7.08 19.00 5.67
C CYS A 48 8.50 18.50 5.40
N ALA A 49 9.36 18.60 6.40
CA ALA A 49 10.63 17.89 6.42
C ALA A 49 10.39 16.43 6.80
N ASP A 50 10.99 15.50 6.05
CA ASP A 50 10.94 14.06 6.28
C ASP A 50 12.14 13.63 7.14
N ASN A 51 11.88 13.21 8.38
CA ASN A 51 12.88 12.73 9.33
C ASN A 51 13.02 11.19 9.28
N GLY A 52 12.37 10.53 8.32
CA GLY A 52 12.30 9.08 8.18
C GLY A 52 10.97 8.50 8.62
N VAL A 53 10.96 7.25 9.05
CA VAL A 53 9.76 6.54 9.53
C VAL A 53 9.86 6.27 11.02
N LYS A 54 8.70 6.23 11.70
CA LYS A 54 8.62 5.97 13.12
C LYS A 54 7.47 5.04 13.49
N GLY A 55 7.63 4.41 14.65
CA GLY A 55 6.60 3.58 15.28
C GLY A 55 6.32 2.27 14.54
N GLU A 56 5.46 1.48 15.12
CA GLU A 56 5.03 0.16 14.65
C GLU A 56 4.39 0.23 13.25
N PHE A 57 3.59 1.25 13.00
CA PHE A 57 2.90 1.45 11.71
C PHE A 57 3.76 2.07 10.62
N ARG A 58 5.07 2.26 10.87
CA ARG A 58 6.04 2.82 9.91
C ARG A 58 5.57 4.13 9.26
N VAL A 59 4.90 4.98 10.03
CA VAL A 59 4.41 6.28 9.56
C VAL A 59 5.59 7.23 9.39
N ARG A 60 5.53 8.11 8.40
CA ARG A 60 6.56 9.15 8.20
C ARG A 60 6.63 10.08 9.42
N ASP A 61 7.82 10.34 9.90
CA ASP A 61 8.08 11.36 10.91
C ASP A 61 8.24 12.71 10.22
N LEU A 62 7.15 13.47 10.17
CA LEU A 62 7.07 14.74 9.45
C LEU A 62 7.12 15.92 10.41
N THR A 63 8.01 16.87 10.11
CA THR A 63 8.03 18.19 10.76
C THR A 63 7.54 19.24 9.79
N MET A 64 6.46 19.92 10.11
CA MET A 64 5.96 21.05 9.31
C MET A 64 6.95 22.20 9.37
N ILE A 65 7.43 22.65 8.21
CA ILE A 65 8.42 23.72 8.09
C ILE A 65 7.87 24.98 7.43
N ALA A 66 6.78 24.86 6.65
CA ALA A 66 6.01 26.00 6.15
C ALA A 66 4.55 25.59 5.91
N CYS A 67 3.62 26.54 6.05
CA CYS A 67 2.20 26.32 5.86
C CYS A 67 1.51 27.60 5.38
N ASN A 68 0.60 27.44 4.40
CA ASN A 68 -0.30 28.48 3.93
C ASN A 68 -1.74 27.94 3.98
N GLY A 69 -2.39 28.03 5.15
CA GLY A 69 -3.75 27.52 5.38
C GLY A 69 -3.85 26.55 6.56
N LEU A 70 -4.60 25.47 6.41
CA LEU A 70 -4.82 24.50 7.49
C LEU A 70 -3.54 23.70 7.79
N ALA A 71 -3.13 23.71 9.04
CA ALA A 71 -1.94 23.03 9.55
C ALA A 71 -2.20 21.54 9.80
N THR A 72 -2.55 20.77 8.75
CA THR A 72 -2.76 19.33 8.78
C THR A 72 -2.19 18.68 7.52
N THR A 73 -1.56 17.52 7.67
CA THR A 73 -1.05 16.75 6.54
C THR A 73 -2.14 15.97 5.81
N ARG A 74 -3.38 15.94 6.35
CA ARG A 74 -4.51 15.32 5.67
C ARG A 74 -4.86 16.07 4.39
N THR A 75 -4.93 15.34 3.29
CA THR A 75 -5.17 15.88 1.95
C THR A 75 -5.91 14.87 1.07
N GLN A 76 -6.38 15.30 -0.09
CA GLN A 76 -6.88 14.41 -1.14
C GLN A 76 -5.84 14.25 -2.23
N VAL A 77 -5.68 13.02 -2.70
CA VAL A 77 -4.85 12.68 -3.86
C VAL A 77 -5.71 12.25 -5.04
N LYS A 78 -5.18 12.50 -6.24
CA LYS A 78 -5.72 11.93 -7.47
C LYS A 78 -4.71 10.93 -8.03
N GLU A 79 -5.16 9.70 -8.26
CA GLU A 79 -4.35 8.63 -8.83
C GLU A 79 -5.18 7.83 -9.83
N ASN A 80 -4.72 7.76 -11.07
CA ASN A 80 -5.39 7.01 -12.15
C ASN A 80 -6.90 7.30 -12.24
N GLY A 81 -7.29 8.58 -12.14
CA GLY A 81 -8.70 9.02 -12.18
C GLY A 81 -9.49 8.80 -10.88
N ASN A 82 -8.90 8.22 -9.86
CA ASN A 82 -9.51 8.05 -8.56
C ASN A 82 -9.09 9.17 -7.60
N GLN A 83 -9.98 9.54 -6.69
CA GLN A 83 -9.72 10.54 -5.66
C GLN A 83 -10.02 9.91 -4.30
N PHE A 84 -9.09 10.06 -3.35
CA PHE A 84 -9.22 9.54 -2.00
C PHE A 84 -8.41 10.35 -0.99
N TRP A 85 -8.79 10.25 0.27
CA TRP A 85 -8.13 10.92 1.38
C TRP A 85 -6.89 10.17 1.83
N VAL A 86 -5.84 10.92 2.10
CA VAL A 86 -4.59 10.44 2.70
C VAL A 86 -4.16 11.39 3.81
N ASP A 87 -3.35 10.89 4.74
CA ASP A 87 -2.66 11.70 5.74
C ASP A 87 -1.23 11.14 5.91
N PRO A 88 -0.24 11.68 5.17
CA PRO A 88 1.13 11.17 5.22
C PRO A 88 1.79 11.23 6.60
N GLY A 89 1.30 12.09 7.50
CA GLY A 89 1.76 12.16 8.89
C GLY A 89 1.06 11.16 9.84
N ALA A 90 0.05 10.42 9.36
CA ALA A 90 -0.76 9.53 10.18
C ALA A 90 -0.84 8.10 9.64
N ALA A 91 -0.71 7.90 8.33
CA ALA A 91 -0.78 6.60 7.67
C ALA A 91 0.21 6.53 6.51
N TYR A 92 0.72 5.32 6.24
CA TYR A 92 1.60 5.11 5.09
C TYR A 92 0.83 5.29 3.77
N TYR A 93 1.41 6.08 2.89
CA TYR A 93 1.00 6.19 1.49
C TYR A 93 2.21 6.54 0.63
N SER A 94 2.33 5.89 -0.54
CA SER A 94 3.36 6.20 -1.53
C SER A 94 2.75 6.33 -2.93
N PRO A 95 2.87 7.48 -3.59
CA PRO A 95 2.42 7.66 -4.96
C PRO A 95 3.21 6.80 -5.95
N ARG A 96 4.41 6.35 -5.58
CA ARG A 96 5.30 5.52 -6.42
C ARG A 96 4.75 4.11 -6.68
N LEU A 97 3.71 3.68 -5.93
CA LEU A 97 3.06 2.38 -6.06
C LEU A 97 1.83 2.40 -6.99
N ALA A 98 1.59 3.49 -7.71
CA ALA A 98 0.41 3.64 -8.56
C ALA A 98 0.32 2.57 -9.66
N ASN A 99 1.45 2.18 -10.25
CA ASN A 99 1.50 1.15 -11.29
C ASN A 99 1.14 -0.24 -10.74
N GLU A 100 1.63 -0.57 -9.53
CA GLU A 100 1.32 -1.83 -8.85
C GLU A 100 -0.18 -1.94 -8.57
N ARG A 101 -0.80 -0.84 -8.14
CA ARG A 101 -2.25 -0.79 -7.92
C ARG A 101 -3.04 -0.92 -9.20
N SER A 102 -2.54 -0.39 -10.33
CA SER A 102 -3.15 -0.60 -11.63
C SER A 102 -3.09 -2.08 -12.05
N ALA A 103 -1.94 -2.73 -11.90
CA ALA A 103 -1.79 -4.15 -12.20
C ALA A 103 -2.69 -5.04 -11.32
N THR A 104 -3.03 -4.60 -10.11
CA THR A 104 -4.01 -5.31 -9.25
C THR A 104 -5.42 -5.29 -9.84
N ILE A 105 -5.81 -4.22 -10.55
CA ILE A 105 -7.10 -4.16 -11.25
C ILE A 105 -7.13 -5.17 -12.40
N ASP A 106 -6.03 -5.30 -13.14
CA ASP A 106 -5.90 -6.26 -14.23
C ASP A 106 -5.96 -7.70 -13.71
N CYS A 107 -5.28 -7.99 -12.59
CA CYS A 107 -5.37 -9.28 -11.90
C CYS A 107 -6.82 -9.61 -11.51
N ALA A 108 -7.55 -8.66 -10.89
CA ALA A 108 -8.95 -8.84 -10.53
C ALA A 108 -9.85 -9.09 -11.75
N ALA A 109 -9.63 -8.37 -12.85
CA ALA A 109 -10.38 -8.55 -14.09
C ALA A 109 -10.15 -9.93 -14.71
N ASN A 110 -8.91 -10.39 -14.72
CA ASN A 110 -8.54 -11.72 -15.22
C ASN A 110 -9.21 -12.82 -14.38
N LEU A 111 -9.13 -12.72 -13.04
CA LEU A 111 -9.75 -13.70 -12.15
C LEU A 111 -11.28 -13.73 -12.32
N SER A 112 -11.94 -12.56 -12.38
CA SER A 112 -13.38 -12.45 -12.64
C SER A 112 -13.76 -13.11 -13.98
N SER A 113 -12.93 -12.91 -15.02
CA SER A 113 -13.14 -13.53 -16.34
C SER A 113 -12.99 -15.06 -16.28
N THR A 114 -11.95 -15.55 -15.61
CA THR A 114 -11.70 -16.99 -15.41
C THR A 114 -12.87 -17.66 -14.69
N LEU A 115 -13.38 -17.04 -13.63
CA LEU A 115 -14.50 -17.57 -12.85
C LEU A 115 -15.86 -17.35 -13.51
N GLY A 116 -15.98 -16.48 -14.54
CA GLY A 116 -17.23 -16.15 -15.19
C GLY A 116 -18.23 -15.42 -14.29
N ARG A 117 -17.78 -14.78 -13.22
CA ARG A 117 -18.59 -14.05 -12.24
C ARG A 117 -17.82 -12.91 -11.59
N LYS A 118 -18.52 -12.04 -10.91
CA LYS A 118 -17.88 -11.04 -10.04
C LYS A 118 -17.14 -11.73 -8.89
N ILE A 119 -16.10 -11.07 -8.41
CA ILE A 119 -15.22 -11.57 -7.35
C ILE A 119 -15.28 -10.68 -6.11
N SER A 120 -14.96 -11.26 -4.97
CA SER A 120 -14.75 -10.54 -3.71
C SER A 120 -13.25 -10.34 -3.47
N VAL A 121 -12.88 -9.18 -2.93
CA VAL A 121 -11.48 -8.80 -2.68
C VAL A 121 -11.30 -8.47 -1.21
N CYS A 122 -10.23 -8.99 -0.60
CA CYS A 122 -9.82 -8.66 0.77
C CYS A 122 -8.40 -8.07 0.78
N ASP A 123 -8.21 -6.97 1.50
CA ASP A 123 -6.89 -6.37 1.78
C ASP A 123 -6.76 -6.16 3.29
N PRO A 124 -6.10 -7.09 4.01
CA PRO A 124 -5.85 -6.98 5.45
C PRO A 124 -4.84 -5.90 5.85
N TYR A 125 -4.14 -5.32 4.87
CA TYR A 125 -3.10 -4.28 5.03
C TYR A 125 -3.43 -3.06 4.18
N ALA A 126 -4.71 -2.71 4.14
CA ALA A 126 -5.26 -1.77 3.16
C ALA A 126 -4.70 -0.33 3.30
N GLY A 127 -4.11 0.04 4.44
CA GLY A 127 -3.74 1.41 4.70
C GLY A 127 -4.96 2.33 4.60
N VAL A 128 -4.89 3.34 3.76
CA VAL A 128 -6.00 4.24 3.45
C VAL A 128 -6.86 3.75 2.26
N GLY A 129 -6.63 2.54 1.77
CA GLY A 129 -7.38 1.90 0.69
C GLY A 129 -6.97 2.25 -0.74
N PRO A 130 -5.73 2.64 -1.05
CA PRO A 130 -5.38 3.10 -2.40
C PRO A 130 -5.49 1.99 -3.47
N ALA A 131 -5.36 0.71 -3.10
CA ALA A 131 -5.58 -0.43 -3.99
C ALA A 131 -7.08 -0.75 -4.13
N LEU A 132 -7.86 -0.57 -3.07
CA LEU A 132 -9.28 -0.95 -3.02
C LEU A 132 -10.20 0.10 -3.65
N VAL A 133 -9.89 1.41 -3.54
CA VAL A 133 -10.73 2.49 -4.09
C VAL A 133 -10.98 2.34 -5.59
N PRO A 134 -9.99 2.05 -6.46
CA PRO A 134 -10.25 1.81 -7.87
C PRO A 134 -11.04 0.53 -8.13
N LEU A 135 -10.85 -0.52 -7.34
CA LEU A 135 -11.61 -1.78 -7.43
C LEU A 135 -13.08 -1.57 -7.05
N ALA A 136 -13.38 -0.76 -6.03
CA ALA A 136 -14.74 -0.44 -5.62
C ALA A 136 -15.59 0.21 -6.72
N LYS A 137 -14.95 0.83 -7.73
CA LYS A 137 -15.62 1.42 -8.89
C LYS A 137 -15.88 0.43 -10.02
N ARG A 138 -15.34 -0.78 -9.91
CA ARG A 138 -15.47 -1.84 -10.91
C ARG A 138 -16.62 -2.80 -10.57
N GLY A 139 -17.81 -2.24 -10.37
CA GLY A 139 -19.02 -3.04 -10.12
C GLY A 139 -19.42 -4.00 -11.24
N ASP A 140 -18.70 -3.96 -12.37
CA ASP A 140 -18.76 -4.94 -13.44
C ASP A 140 -18.05 -6.26 -13.09
N ILE A 141 -16.98 -6.21 -12.30
CA ILE A 141 -16.14 -7.37 -11.93
C ILE A 141 -16.06 -7.60 -10.41
N ILE A 142 -16.39 -6.61 -9.58
CA ILE A 142 -16.30 -6.70 -8.12
C ILE A 142 -17.69 -6.85 -7.49
N GLU A 143 -17.83 -7.86 -6.62
CA GLU A 143 -19.03 -8.13 -5.82
C GLU A 143 -18.95 -7.46 -4.45
N ALA A 144 -17.83 -7.69 -3.73
CA ALA A 144 -17.62 -7.17 -2.37
C ALA A 144 -16.15 -6.81 -2.15
N ILE A 145 -15.93 -5.84 -1.24
CA ILE A 145 -14.61 -5.43 -0.78
C ILE A 145 -14.56 -5.48 0.73
N PHE A 146 -13.48 -6.07 1.23
CA PHE A 146 -13.13 -6.15 2.65
C PHE A 146 -11.76 -5.50 2.84
N GLY A 147 -11.68 -4.42 3.60
CA GLY A 147 -10.43 -3.73 3.87
C GLY A 147 -10.18 -3.56 5.35
N SER A 148 -8.97 -3.89 5.82
CA SER A 148 -8.58 -3.67 7.22
C SER A 148 -7.19 -3.06 7.29
N ASP A 149 -6.92 -2.35 8.39
CA ASP A 149 -5.57 -1.92 8.74
C ASP A 149 -5.43 -1.83 10.26
N LEU A 150 -4.29 -2.25 10.78
CA LEU A 150 -4.03 -2.22 12.23
C LEU A 150 -3.86 -0.80 12.77
N ASN A 151 -3.47 0.17 11.92
CA ASN A 151 -3.36 1.57 12.29
C ASN A 151 -4.75 2.22 12.33
N PRO A 152 -5.29 2.64 13.50
CA PRO A 152 -6.63 3.20 13.59
C PRO A 152 -6.82 4.50 12.80
N LYS A 153 -5.72 5.26 12.54
CA LYS A 153 -5.79 6.46 11.70
C LYS A 153 -5.90 6.11 10.22
N ALA A 154 -5.27 5.01 9.79
CA ALA A 154 -5.44 4.49 8.45
C ALA A 154 -6.84 3.91 8.27
N ALA A 155 -7.34 3.10 9.20
CA ALA A 155 -8.67 2.51 9.17
C ALA A 155 -9.79 3.57 9.10
N ASN A 156 -9.67 4.68 9.83
CA ASN A 156 -10.61 5.80 9.73
C ASN A 156 -10.63 6.46 8.33
N LEU A 157 -9.47 6.56 7.68
CA LEU A 157 -9.39 7.07 6.31
C LEU A 157 -9.87 6.04 5.29
N LEU A 158 -9.64 4.76 5.56
CA LEU A 158 -10.12 3.64 4.75
C LEU A 158 -11.65 3.64 4.69
N GLU A 159 -12.33 3.74 5.84
CA GLU A 159 -13.80 3.85 5.92
C GLU A 159 -14.32 5.05 5.12
N LEU A 160 -13.67 6.20 5.24
CA LEU A 160 -14.04 7.39 4.49
C LEU A 160 -13.87 7.22 2.97
N ASN A 161 -12.86 6.47 2.55
CA ASN A 161 -12.51 6.25 1.14
C ASN A 161 -13.33 5.14 0.48
N LEU A 162 -13.94 4.24 1.26
CA LEU A 162 -14.70 3.08 0.81
C LEU A 162 -16.14 3.05 1.39
N PRO A 163 -16.94 4.10 1.14
CA PRO A 163 -18.30 4.15 1.69
C PRO A 163 -19.14 2.98 1.20
N GLY A 164 -19.78 2.28 2.15
CA GLY A 164 -20.65 1.14 1.86
C GLY A 164 -19.91 -0.20 1.65
N GLN A 165 -18.58 -0.23 1.78
CA GLN A 165 -17.80 -1.46 1.82
C GLN A 165 -17.50 -1.84 3.27
N TRP A 166 -17.16 -3.11 3.51
CA TRP A 166 -16.70 -3.52 4.82
C TRP A 166 -15.28 -3.00 5.10
N THR A 167 -15.12 -2.32 6.23
CA THR A 167 -13.81 -1.81 6.68
C THR A 167 -13.62 -2.03 8.16
N GLY A 168 -12.39 -2.36 8.58
CA GLY A 168 -12.07 -2.68 9.98
C GLY A 168 -10.74 -2.09 10.46
N CYS A 169 -10.60 -2.03 11.79
CA CYS A 169 -9.33 -1.76 12.45
C CYS A 169 -8.94 -3.02 13.25
N ILE A 170 -8.43 -4.03 12.56
CA ILE A 170 -8.20 -5.38 13.07
C ILE A 170 -6.82 -5.85 12.62
N ASP A 171 -6.13 -6.60 13.49
CA ASP A 171 -4.90 -7.30 13.10
C ASP A 171 -5.22 -8.30 11.97
N ALA A 172 -4.46 -8.26 10.90
CA ALA A 172 -4.66 -9.12 9.74
C ALA A 172 -4.70 -10.62 10.10
N ARG A 173 -3.94 -11.03 11.11
CA ARG A 173 -3.85 -12.41 11.60
C ARG A 173 -5.12 -12.87 12.32
N GLU A 174 -5.93 -11.95 12.82
CA GLU A 174 -7.20 -12.22 13.51
C GLU A 174 -8.41 -12.04 12.58
N LEU A 175 -8.20 -11.49 11.38
CA LEU A 175 -9.26 -11.08 10.48
C LEU A 175 -10.10 -12.28 9.98
N SER A 176 -9.50 -13.46 9.81
CA SER A 176 -10.23 -14.67 9.42
C SER A 176 -11.22 -15.16 10.49
N ALA A 177 -10.96 -14.85 11.76
CA ALA A 177 -11.90 -15.17 12.86
C ALA A 177 -13.13 -14.25 12.83
N GLU A 178 -13.00 -13.03 12.31
CA GLU A 178 -14.10 -12.06 12.18
C GLU A 178 -14.93 -12.29 10.90
N LEU A 179 -14.26 -12.49 9.75
CA LEU A 179 -14.91 -12.55 8.45
C LEU A 179 -15.18 -13.97 7.95
N GLY A 180 -14.40 -14.96 8.40
CA GLY A 180 -14.36 -16.27 7.77
C GLY A 180 -13.87 -16.19 6.32
N GLU A 181 -14.30 -17.14 5.51
CA GLU A 181 -14.03 -17.18 4.06
C GLU A 181 -14.80 -16.04 3.37
N CYS A 182 -14.11 -15.08 2.78
CA CYS A 182 -14.75 -13.87 2.27
C CYS A 182 -14.26 -13.41 0.89
N CYS A 183 -13.12 -13.92 0.38
CA CYS A 183 -12.57 -13.36 -0.85
C CYS A 183 -12.01 -14.39 -1.84
N ASP A 184 -12.09 -14.03 -3.12
CA ASP A 184 -11.46 -14.69 -4.26
C ASP A 184 -10.04 -14.15 -4.51
N LEU A 185 -9.84 -12.85 -4.25
CA LEU A 185 -8.55 -12.18 -4.38
C LEU A 185 -8.12 -11.60 -3.03
N LEU A 186 -7.02 -12.12 -2.51
CA LEU A 186 -6.39 -11.63 -1.28
C LEU A 186 -5.18 -10.77 -1.62
N LEU A 187 -5.20 -9.52 -1.15
CA LEU A 187 -4.07 -8.59 -1.30
C LEU A 187 -3.23 -8.60 -0.02
N VAL A 188 -1.91 -8.81 -0.17
CA VAL A 188 -0.99 -8.86 0.98
C VAL A 188 0.13 -7.85 0.79
N ASN A 189 -0.09 -6.62 1.24
CA ASN A 189 0.90 -5.55 1.15
C ASN A 189 1.68 -5.40 2.46
N LEU A 190 2.40 -6.45 2.84
CA LEU A 190 3.26 -6.51 4.02
C LEU A 190 4.69 -6.94 3.63
N PRO A 191 5.51 -6.05 3.02
CA PRO A 191 6.71 -6.45 2.31
C PRO A 191 7.78 -7.16 3.15
N HIS A 192 7.86 -6.91 4.46
CA HIS A 192 8.85 -7.54 5.34
C HIS A 192 8.40 -8.90 5.88
N ASP A 193 7.09 -9.11 6.02
CA ASP A 193 6.51 -10.27 6.72
C ASP A 193 5.49 -11.02 5.86
N PHE A 194 5.52 -10.85 4.53
CA PHE A 194 4.59 -11.48 3.60
C PHE A 194 4.45 -12.98 3.85
N ILE A 195 5.56 -13.72 3.79
CA ILE A 195 5.54 -15.19 3.89
C ILE A 195 5.10 -15.64 5.28
N SER A 196 5.55 -14.96 6.33
CA SER A 196 5.27 -15.35 7.72
C SER A 196 3.81 -15.18 8.12
N HIS A 197 3.07 -14.26 7.47
CA HIS A 197 1.66 -14.02 7.76
C HIS A 197 0.70 -14.88 6.90
N LEU A 198 1.18 -15.50 5.80
CA LEU A 198 0.33 -16.30 4.91
C LEU A 198 -0.53 -17.35 5.62
N PRO A 199 0.01 -18.14 6.60
CA PRO A 199 -0.78 -19.18 7.27
C PRO A 199 -2.08 -18.68 7.89
N GLU A 200 -2.04 -17.52 8.56
CA GLU A 200 -3.18 -16.93 9.25
C GLU A 200 -4.19 -16.31 8.28
N LEU A 201 -3.73 -15.94 7.07
CA LEU A 201 -4.56 -15.29 6.05
C LEU A 201 -5.33 -16.28 5.16
N LEU A 202 -4.93 -17.55 5.09
CA LEU A 202 -5.57 -18.55 4.23
C LEU A 202 -7.07 -18.77 4.57
N GLY A 203 -7.44 -18.55 5.81
CA GLY A 203 -8.85 -18.63 6.25
C GLY A 203 -9.78 -17.56 5.68
N LEU A 204 -9.23 -16.53 4.99
CA LEU A 204 -9.99 -15.50 4.29
C LEU A 204 -10.41 -15.91 2.87
N LEU A 205 -9.68 -16.88 2.28
CA LEU A 205 -9.90 -17.32 0.92
C LEU A 205 -11.09 -18.25 0.80
N LEU A 206 -11.91 -18.04 -0.22
CA LEU A 206 -13.02 -18.93 -0.58
C LEU A 206 -12.49 -20.29 -1.05
N ARG A 207 -13.31 -21.33 -0.98
CA ARG A 207 -12.92 -22.72 -1.28
C ARG A 207 -13.61 -23.28 -2.49
N GLY A 208 -13.07 -24.40 -3.03
CA GLY A 208 -13.69 -25.18 -4.08
C GLY A 208 -13.58 -24.58 -5.49
N HIS A 209 -12.82 -23.51 -5.68
CA HIS A 209 -12.51 -22.89 -6.97
C HIS A 209 -11.18 -22.13 -6.90
N GLU A 210 -10.72 -21.66 -8.05
CA GLU A 210 -9.50 -20.86 -8.13
C GLU A 210 -9.62 -19.55 -7.37
N VAL A 211 -8.63 -19.26 -6.53
CA VAL A 211 -8.45 -18.00 -5.80
C VAL A 211 -7.03 -17.49 -6.01
N VAL A 212 -6.82 -16.20 -5.77
CA VAL A 212 -5.51 -15.56 -6.00
C VAL A 212 -5.04 -14.87 -4.73
N ILE A 213 -3.77 -15.11 -4.38
CA ILE A 213 -3.02 -14.28 -3.44
C ILE A 213 -2.10 -13.40 -4.26
N ARG A 214 -2.25 -12.08 -4.13
CA ARG A 214 -1.36 -11.10 -4.75
C ARG A 214 -0.75 -10.21 -3.69
N GLY A 215 0.58 -10.13 -3.66
CA GLY A 215 1.24 -9.35 -2.64
C GLY A 215 2.64 -8.89 -3.01
N TRP A 216 3.30 -8.27 -2.06
CA TRP A 216 4.64 -7.71 -2.26
C TRP A 216 5.55 -8.11 -1.12
N ALA A 217 6.78 -8.52 -1.47
CA ALA A 217 7.82 -8.85 -0.52
C ALA A 217 9.15 -8.16 -0.85
N ILE A 218 9.94 -7.89 0.17
CA ILE A 218 11.34 -7.51 0.02
C ILE A 218 12.14 -8.80 0.12
N LEU A 219 12.77 -9.21 -0.98
CA LEU A 219 13.48 -10.46 -1.11
C LEU A 219 14.94 -10.20 -1.52
N SER A 220 15.85 -11.02 -1.01
CA SER A 220 17.22 -11.02 -1.50
C SER A 220 17.26 -11.61 -2.91
N LEU A 221 17.98 -10.93 -3.81
CA LEU A 221 18.17 -11.39 -5.19
C LEU A 221 18.84 -12.77 -5.29
N GLU A 222 19.67 -13.11 -4.28
CA GLU A 222 20.37 -14.40 -4.22
C GLU A 222 19.50 -15.54 -3.69
N SER A 223 18.31 -15.22 -3.13
CA SER A 223 17.44 -16.21 -2.45
C SER A 223 16.01 -16.24 -2.97
N LEU A 224 15.75 -15.81 -4.21
CA LEU A 224 14.40 -15.87 -4.80
C LEU A 224 13.86 -17.31 -4.85
N ASP A 225 14.68 -18.28 -5.25
CA ASP A 225 14.30 -19.70 -5.26
C ASP A 225 13.93 -20.22 -3.85
N ASN A 226 14.61 -19.72 -2.81
CA ASN A 226 14.29 -20.07 -1.44
C ASN A 226 12.94 -19.46 -1.00
N ALA A 227 12.64 -18.24 -1.43
CA ALA A 227 11.35 -17.61 -1.17
C ALA A 227 10.20 -18.38 -1.85
N GLU A 228 10.40 -18.82 -3.10
CA GLU A 228 9.43 -19.66 -3.78
C GLU A 228 9.19 -20.97 -3.02
N LYS A 229 10.26 -21.63 -2.57
CA LYS A 229 10.15 -22.85 -1.78
C LYS A 229 9.40 -22.62 -0.47
N GLN A 230 9.71 -21.56 0.27
CA GLN A 230 9.01 -21.21 1.50
C GLN A 230 7.51 -20.97 1.28
N ILE A 231 7.13 -20.27 0.21
CA ILE A 231 5.72 -20.06 -0.15
C ILE A 231 5.03 -21.39 -0.44
N ARG A 232 5.66 -22.27 -1.23
CA ARG A 232 5.12 -23.61 -1.52
C ARG A 232 4.99 -24.48 -0.28
N ASP A 233 5.94 -24.40 0.65
CA ASP A 233 5.89 -25.13 1.93
C ASP A 233 4.71 -24.64 2.79
N VAL A 234 4.49 -23.32 2.89
CA VAL A 234 3.34 -22.74 3.59
C VAL A 234 2.02 -23.14 2.95
N LEU A 235 1.95 -23.18 1.62
CA LEU A 235 0.76 -23.52 0.84
C LEU A 235 0.65 -25.02 0.52
N SER A 236 1.36 -25.88 1.24
CA SER A 236 1.47 -27.32 0.94
C SER A 236 0.13 -28.08 1.05
N THR A 237 -0.87 -27.51 1.73
CA THR A 237 -2.24 -28.07 1.82
C THR A 237 -3.16 -27.58 0.70
N CYS A 238 -2.67 -26.71 -0.19
CA CYS A 238 -3.43 -26.15 -1.29
C CYS A 238 -2.94 -26.71 -2.62
N GLU A 239 -3.81 -26.78 -3.62
CA GLU A 239 -3.41 -27.05 -4.99
C GLU A 239 -2.91 -25.76 -5.65
N ILE A 240 -1.59 -25.61 -5.84
CA ILE A 240 -0.99 -24.44 -6.50
C ILE A 240 -1.06 -24.62 -8.01
N ILE A 241 -1.87 -23.80 -8.68
CA ILE A 241 -2.00 -23.77 -10.14
C ILE A 241 -0.79 -23.07 -10.76
N SER A 242 -0.45 -21.88 -10.23
CA SER A 242 0.74 -21.14 -10.63
C SER A 242 1.28 -20.28 -9.50
N LEU A 243 2.58 -20.03 -9.51
CA LEU A 243 3.26 -19.13 -8.60
C LEU A 243 4.29 -18.33 -9.39
N SER A 244 4.23 -17.02 -9.31
CA SER A 244 5.22 -16.10 -9.87
C SER A 244 5.80 -15.19 -8.81
N ILE A 245 7.10 -14.90 -8.92
CA ILE A 245 7.81 -13.91 -8.12
C ILE A 245 8.52 -12.99 -9.10
N GLU A 246 8.02 -11.78 -9.25
CA GLU A 246 8.54 -10.81 -10.22
C GLU A 246 9.29 -9.68 -9.49
N PRO A 247 10.64 -9.62 -9.60
CA PRO A 247 11.40 -8.48 -9.14
C PRO A 247 10.95 -7.22 -9.88
N ASN A 248 10.53 -6.20 -9.12
CA ASN A 248 9.96 -5.00 -9.71
C ASN A 248 10.95 -3.81 -9.65
N ARG A 249 11.54 -3.59 -8.48
CA ARG A 249 12.50 -2.48 -8.29
C ARG A 249 13.51 -2.81 -7.20
N SER A 250 14.70 -2.25 -7.34
CA SER A 250 15.71 -2.33 -6.29
C SER A 250 15.20 -1.69 -4.99
N TYR A 251 15.33 -2.40 -3.89
CA TYR A 251 15.10 -1.91 -2.53
C TYR A 251 16.42 -1.53 -1.85
N SER A 252 17.44 -2.37 -2.00
CA SER A 252 18.81 -2.16 -1.61
C SER A 252 19.74 -2.73 -2.69
N PRO A 253 21.09 -2.63 -2.57
CA PRO A 253 21.99 -3.27 -3.52
C PRO A 253 21.77 -4.77 -3.69
N ASN A 254 21.33 -5.46 -2.64
CA ASN A 254 21.16 -6.92 -2.63
C ASN A 254 19.69 -7.35 -2.57
N ASP A 255 18.75 -6.43 -2.34
CA ASP A 255 17.34 -6.74 -2.16
C ASP A 255 16.48 -6.10 -3.23
N THR A 256 15.43 -6.80 -3.61
CA THR A 256 14.40 -6.34 -4.54
C THR A 256 13.05 -6.28 -3.85
N TYR A 257 12.25 -5.28 -4.24
CA TYR A 257 10.82 -5.28 -3.98
C TYR A 257 10.16 -6.09 -5.09
N ALA A 258 9.61 -7.25 -4.75
CA ALA A 258 9.05 -8.19 -5.69
C ALA A 258 7.52 -8.26 -5.54
N CYS A 259 6.82 -8.41 -6.67
CA CYS A 259 5.42 -8.80 -6.71
C CYS A 259 5.35 -10.33 -6.67
N ILE A 260 4.47 -10.86 -5.82
CA ILE A 260 4.20 -12.30 -5.71
C ILE A 260 2.74 -12.50 -6.09
N GLU A 261 2.49 -13.42 -7.02
CA GLU A 261 1.14 -13.81 -7.41
C GLU A 261 1.04 -15.33 -7.39
N VAL A 262 0.07 -15.84 -6.64
CA VAL A 262 -0.19 -17.27 -6.48
C VAL A 262 -1.64 -17.56 -6.83
N HIS A 263 -1.85 -18.39 -7.84
CA HIS A 263 -3.15 -18.96 -8.19
C HIS A 263 -3.25 -20.34 -7.57
N LEU A 264 -4.30 -20.58 -6.80
CA LEU A 264 -4.45 -21.82 -6.05
C LEU A 264 -5.91 -22.22 -5.84
N VAL A 265 -6.12 -23.48 -5.49
CA VAL A 265 -7.41 -23.99 -5.01
C VAL A 265 -7.24 -24.49 -3.57
N ILE A 266 -8.18 -24.15 -2.70
CA ILE A 266 -8.31 -24.68 -1.34
C ILE A 266 -9.50 -25.62 -1.34
N GLU A 267 -9.30 -26.87 -0.94
CA GLU A 267 -10.38 -27.86 -0.81
C GLU A 267 -11.20 -27.68 0.49
#